data_6ce3dc7633bbe48376a51eae6eed5a3a
#
_entry.id   6ce3dc7633bbe48376a51eae6eed5a3a
#
_cell.length_a   1.000
_cell.length_b   1.000
_cell.length_c   1.000
_cell.angle_alpha   90.00
_cell.angle_beta   90.00
_cell.angle_gamma   90.00
#
_symmetry.space_group_name_H-M   'P 1'
#
loop_
_entity.id
_entity.type
_entity.pdbx_description
1 polymer ?
#
loop_
_entity_poly.entity_id
_entity_poly.type
_entity_poly.pdbx_seq_one_letter_code
_entity_poly.pdbx_strand_id
1 'polypeptide(L)'
;MSIKVEQALISPRYLAGPGDPAWVTAALHEGAGWSHGHDPLMPRVVLTSPNQKSTLRLEPDLNEPWWHLSHHDGRTGSVWNASFGGGTPVELIAAVTDALTDPDYHARKVADPYQSLRRARWDAAPNGQFSSPDGRVTGERFNFSGSHSWRITATLDEDDPVWHAWFSAGTPPVLVAAFMQALADPEPVRRSHEQTIGFPRRRITLRWQEWPAERVARALPERIEHLAARRLNTPPPTLPTPPPAPRRTR
;
A
#
# COMPACT_ATOMS: atom_id res chain seq x y z
N MET A 1 20.80 -30.43 -8.27
CA MET A 1 21.16 -29.55 -7.14
C MET A 1 20.36 -28.25 -7.30
N SER A 2 19.54 -27.87 -6.31
CA SER A 2 18.82 -26.59 -6.35
C SER A 2 19.81 -25.46 -6.08
N ILE A 3 19.84 -24.45 -6.95
CA ILE A 3 20.65 -23.24 -6.74
C ILE A 3 20.05 -22.50 -5.54
N LYS A 4 20.89 -22.11 -4.60
CA LYS A 4 20.49 -21.31 -3.44
C LYS A 4 20.99 -19.88 -3.59
N VAL A 5 20.21 -18.95 -3.08
CA VAL A 5 20.54 -17.52 -3.00
C VAL A 5 20.38 -17.05 -1.56
N GLU A 6 21.26 -16.17 -1.13
CA GLU A 6 21.13 -15.54 0.19
C GLU A 6 20.09 -14.42 0.15
N GLN A 7 19.23 -14.40 1.15
CA GLN A 7 18.25 -13.36 1.38
C GLN A 7 18.36 -12.84 2.80
N ALA A 8 18.30 -11.54 2.98
CA ALA A 8 18.20 -10.89 4.27
C ALA A 8 16.75 -10.92 4.75
N LEU A 9 16.52 -11.40 5.95
CA LEU A 9 15.28 -11.24 6.71
C LEU A 9 15.45 -10.03 7.62
N ILE A 10 14.62 -9.01 7.40
CA ILE A 10 14.74 -7.70 8.06
C ILE A 10 13.51 -7.44 8.91
N SER A 11 13.73 -7.09 10.18
CA SER A 11 12.71 -6.58 11.08
C SER A 11 13.26 -5.42 11.94
N PRO A 12 12.42 -4.47 12.34
CA PRO A 12 10.99 -4.39 12.02
C PRO A 12 10.74 -4.07 10.55
N ARG A 13 9.58 -4.50 10.03
CA ARG A 13 9.18 -4.33 8.63
C ARG A 13 9.26 -2.89 8.14
N TYR A 14 8.83 -1.95 8.96
CA TYR A 14 8.79 -0.52 8.61
C TYR A 14 10.16 0.14 8.44
N LEU A 15 11.25 -0.55 8.79
CA LEU A 15 12.63 -0.11 8.53
C LEU A 15 13.34 -0.97 7.48
N ALA A 16 12.60 -1.82 6.75
CA ALA A 16 13.19 -2.73 5.78
C ALA A 16 13.50 -2.11 4.40
N GLY A 17 13.41 -0.78 4.29
CA GLY A 17 13.65 -0.05 3.04
C GLY A 17 12.61 -0.32 1.95
N PRO A 18 12.75 0.34 0.80
CA PRO A 18 11.70 0.40 -0.22
C PRO A 18 11.36 -0.97 -0.84
N GLY A 19 12.35 -1.86 -1.01
CA GLY A 19 12.14 -3.11 -1.72
C GLY A 19 12.06 -2.94 -3.24
N ASP A 20 11.46 -3.92 -3.93
CA ASP A 20 11.28 -3.90 -5.39
C ASP A 20 9.93 -3.26 -5.74
N PRO A 21 9.90 -2.14 -6.46
CA PRO A 21 8.65 -1.51 -6.91
C PRO A 21 7.74 -2.44 -7.74
N ALA A 22 8.29 -3.45 -8.43
CA ALA A 22 7.52 -4.43 -9.18
C ALA A 22 6.52 -5.20 -8.30
N TRP A 23 6.82 -5.33 -7.00
CA TRP A 23 5.90 -5.92 -6.02
C TRP A 23 4.52 -5.25 -5.98
N VAL A 24 4.45 -3.96 -6.31
CA VAL A 24 3.22 -3.18 -6.42
C VAL A 24 2.84 -3.02 -7.89
N THR A 25 3.75 -2.53 -8.73
CA THR A 25 3.42 -2.08 -10.08
C THR A 25 3.08 -3.23 -11.03
N ALA A 26 3.89 -4.30 -11.06
CA ALA A 26 3.60 -5.48 -11.88
C ALA A 26 2.36 -6.22 -11.36
N ALA A 27 2.21 -6.33 -10.04
CA ALA A 27 1.05 -6.97 -9.44
C ALA A 27 -0.27 -6.25 -9.79
N LEU A 28 -0.28 -4.93 -9.81
CA LEU A 28 -1.45 -4.14 -10.24
C LEU A 28 -1.69 -4.26 -11.74
N HIS A 29 -0.64 -4.16 -12.55
CA HIS A 29 -0.77 -4.20 -14.01
C HIS A 29 -1.19 -5.57 -14.51
N GLU A 30 -0.41 -6.60 -14.24
CA GLU A 30 -0.63 -7.95 -14.76
C GLU A 30 -1.70 -8.70 -13.96
N GLY A 31 -1.71 -8.57 -12.64
CA GLY A 31 -2.66 -9.24 -11.76
C GLY A 31 -4.02 -8.56 -11.69
N ALA A 32 -4.06 -7.31 -11.24
CA ALA A 32 -5.31 -6.59 -11.01
C ALA A 32 -5.87 -5.91 -12.28
N GLY A 33 -5.15 -5.94 -13.41
CA GLY A 33 -5.61 -5.43 -14.70
C GLY A 33 -5.61 -3.91 -14.81
N TRP A 34 -4.73 -3.23 -14.06
CA TRP A 34 -4.53 -1.80 -14.23
C TRP A 34 -3.83 -1.51 -15.54
N SER A 35 -4.30 -0.51 -16.28
CA SER A 35 -3.66 -0.08 -17.51
C SER A 35 -2.41 0.73 -17.21
N HIS A 36 -1.36 0.53 -18.00
CA HIS A 36 -0.12 1.29 -17.93
C HIS A 36 -0.16 2.47 -18.90
N GLY A 37 0.02 3.69 -18.37
CA GLY A 37 0.26 4.88 -19.17
C GLY A 37 1.76 5.05 -19.42
N HIS A 38 2.15 5.31 -20.67
CA HIS A 38 3.53 5.60 -21.02
C HIS A 38 3.68 7.08 -21.32
N ASP A 39 4.60 7.75 -20.63
CA ASP A 39 5.03 9.11 -20.93
C ASP A 39 6.51 9.06 -21.34
N PRO A 40 6.84 9.20 -22.63
CA PRO A 40 8.22 9.07 -23.09
C PRO A 40 9.13 10.21 -22.61
N LEU A 41 8.58 11.30 -22.12
CA LEU A 41 9.32 12.47 -21.67
C LEU A 41 9.63 12.46 -20.17
N MET A 42 8.95 11.59 -19.41
CA MET A 42 9.08 11.53 -17.95
C MET A 42 9.32 10.10 -17.50
N PRO A 43 10.41 9.80 -16.77
CA PRO A 43 10.72 8.46 -16.27
C PRO A 43 9.83 8.10 -15.08
N ARG A 44 8.52 7.94 -15.33
CA ARG A 44 7.53 7.61 -14.31
C ARG A 44 6.65 6.43 -14.72
N VAL A 45 6.17 5.69 -13.73
CA VAL A 45 5.15 4.66 -13.94
C VAL A 45 3.79 5.25 -13.56
N VAL A 46 2.83 5.19 -14.48
CA VAL A 46 1.44 5.59 -14.23
C VAL A 46 0.55 4.41 -14.50
N LEU A 47 -0.18 3.97 -13.47
CA LEU A 47 -1.13 2.88 -13.55
C LEU A 47 -2.53 3.41 -13.26
N THR A 48 -3.51 3.04 -14.10
CA THR A 48 -4.90 3.44 -13.93
C THR A 48 -5.77 2.19 -13.72
N SER A 49 -6.62 2.24 -12.71
CA SER A 49 -7.53 1.14 -12.37
C SER A 49 -8.50 0.81 -13.52
N PRO A 50 -9.00 -0.45 -13.62
CA PRO A 50 -9.93 -0.85 -14.68
C PRO A 50 -11.19 0.00 -14.77
N ASN A 51 -11.68 0.52 -13.64
CA ASN A 51 -12.83 1.41 -13.58
C ASN A 51 -12.49 2.89 -13.79
N GLN A 52 -11.20 3.22 -14.04
CA GLN A 52 -10.65 4.55 -14.28
C GLN A 52 -10.86 5.57 -13.14
N LYS A 53 -11.16 5.08 -11.93
CA LYS A 53 -11.37 5.95 -10.77
C LYS A 53 -10.13 6.17 -9.93
N SER A 54 -9.16 5.27 -10.02
CA SER A 54 -7.91 5.36 -9.23
C SER A 54 -6.70 5.35 -10.15
N THR A 55 -5.70 6.14 -9.77
CA THR A 55 -4.41 6.23 -10.47
C THR A 55 -3.29 6.09 -9.44
N LEU A 56 -2.35 5.21 -9.71
CA LEU A 56 -1.08 5.11 -8.98
C LEU A 56 0.02 5.67 -9.85
N ARG A 57 0.78 6.63 -9.33
CA ARG A 57 1.97 7.20 -9.95
C ARG A 57 3.18 6.86 -9.09
N LEU A 58 4.21 6.32 -9.71
CA LEU A 58 5.54 6.18 -9.14
C LEU A 58 6.50 7.08 -9.91
N GLU A 59 7.05 8.06 -9.23
CA GLU A 59 7.93 9.08 -9.78
C GLU A 59 9.03 9.36 -8.75
N PRO A 60 10.22 8.73 -8.90
CA PRO A 60 11.32 8.98 -8.00
C PRO A 60 11.77 10.44 -8.06
N ASP A 61 11.66 11.13 -6.93
CA ASP A 61 12.12 12.52 -6.74
C ASP A 61 12.81 12.61 -5.37
N LEU A 62 13.81 13.46 -5.26
CA LEU A 62 14.55 13.64 -4.00
C LEU A 62 13.77 14.44 -2.95
N ASN A 63 12.85 15.30 -3.37
CA ASN A 63 12.16 16.26 -2.51
C ASN A 63 10.68 15.96 -2.33
N GLU A 64 10.12 15.02 -3.12
CA GLU A 64 8.69 14.72 -3.15
C GLU A 64 8.44 13.25 -2.80
N PRO A 65 7.24 12.88 -2.34
CA PRO A 65 6.88 11.48 -2.20
C PRO A 65 6.98 10.77 -3.56
N TRP A 66 7.56 9.56 -3.57
CA TRP A 66 7.70 8.78 -4.81
C TRP A 66 6.39 8.17 -5.30
N TRP A 67 5.51 7.82 -4.36
CA TRP A 67 4.27 7.13 -4.67
C TRP A 67 3.08 8.05 -4.41
N HIS A 68 2.23 8.18 -5.42
CA HIS A 68 0.99 8.94 -5.33
C HIS A 68 -0.16 8.07 -5.78
N LEU A 69 -1.09 7.78 -4.87
CA LEU A 69 -2.33 7.10 -5.15
C LEU A 69 -3.47 8.10 -5.06
N SER A 70 -4.17 8.30 -6.15
CA SER A 70 -5.33 9.20 -6.21
C SER A 70 -6.59 8.43 -6.59
N HIS A 71 -7.73 8.91 -6.10
CA HIS A 71 -9.04 8.38 -6.43
C HIS A 71 -10.00 9.53 -6.71
N HIS A 72 -10.75 9.39 -7.79
CA HIS A 72 -11.80 10.33 -8.17
C HIS A 72 -13.02 9.54 -8.67
N ASP A 73 -14.13 9.59 -7.95
CA ASP A 73 -15.39 9.05 -8.40
C ASP A 73 -16.36 10.19 -8.76
N GLY A 74 -16.41 10.55 -10.05
CA GLY A 74 -17.27 11.62 -10.55
C GLY A 74 -18.78 11.38 -10.30
N ARG A 75 -19.18 10.12 -10.04
CA ARG A 75 -20.58 9.78 -9.74
C ARG A 75 -20.95 10.08 -8.29
N THR A 76 -20.08 9.81 -7.34
CA THR A 76 -20.30 10.02 -5.90
C THR A 76 -19.70 11.32 -5.39
N GLY A 77 -18.85 11.98 -6.19
CA GLY A 77 -18.06 13.14 -5.77
C GLY A 77 -16.92 12.78 -4.80
N SER A 78 -16.64 11.49 -4.57
CA SER A 78 -15.57 11.07 -3.69
C SER A 78 -14.21 11.36 -4.32
N VAL A 79 -13.40 12.14 -3.60
CA VAL A 79 -12.02 12.47 -3.98
C VAL A 79 -11.13 12.28 -2.77
N TRP A 80 -10.07 11.50 -2.94
CA TRP A 80 -9.04 11.35 -1.92
C TRP A 80 -7.69 11.00 -2.56
N ASN A 81 -6.62 11.20 -1.82
CA ASN A 81 -5.29 10.80 -2.24
C ASN A 81 -4.49 10.23 -1.05
N ALA A 82 -3.49 9.42 -1.39
CA ALA A 82 -2.46 8.97 -0.46
C ALA A 82 -1.10 9.10 -1.14
N SER A 83 -0.08 9.42 -0.35
CA SER A 83 1.30 9.50 -0.83
C SER A 83 2.25 8.79 0.10
N PHE A 84 3.34 8.23 -0.48
CA PHE A 84 4.33 7.48 0.28
C PHE A 84 5.73 7.90 -0.18
N GLY A 85 6.61 8.13 0.79
CA GLY A 85 8.01 8.48 0.52
C GLY A 85 8.79 7.34 -0.12
N GLY A 86 9.91 7.66 -0.77
CA GLY A 86 10.75 6.69 -1.49
C GLY A 86 11.29 5.55 -0.61
N GLY A 87 11.49 5.79 0.68
CA GLY A 87 11.94 4.78 1.64
C GLY A 87 10.84 3.86 2.19
N THR A 88 9.56 4.10 1.84
CA THR A 88 8.44 3.29 2.33
C THR A 88 8.52 1.86 1.80
N PRO A 89 8.49 0.83 2.66
CA PRO A 89 8.46 -0.55 2.22
C PRO A 89 7.29 -0.85 1.29
N VAL A 90 7.56 -1.45 0.15
CA VAL A 90 6.53 -1.77 -0.86
C VAL A 90 5.42 -2.67 -0.32
N GLU A 91 5.68 -3.45 0.72
CA GLU A 91 4.69 -4.29 1.38
C GLU A 91 3.58 -3.47 2.05
N LEU A 92 3.91 -2.26 2.56
CA LEU A 92 2.92 -1.35 3.14
C LEU A 92 2.05 -0.74 2.05
N ILE A 93 2.66 -0.34 0.93
CA ILE A 93 1.94 0.20 -0.23
C ILE A 93 1.07 -0.89 -0.87
N ALA A 94 1.62 -2.11 -0.99
CA ALA A 94 0.91 -3.28 -1.48
C ALA A 94 -0.36 -3.57 -0.67
N ALA A 95 -0.29 -3.49 0.65
CA ALA A 95 -1.47 -3.70 1.50
C ALA A 95 -2.61 -2.71 1.19
N VAL A 96 -2.28 -1.44 0.92
CA VAL A 96 -3.26 -0.41 0.54
C VAL A 96 -3.84 -0.71 -0.85
N THR A 97 -2.99 -1.02 -1.82
CA THR A 97 -3.43 -1.29 -3.19
C THR A 97 -4.20 -2.60 -3.31
N ASP A 98 -3.85 -3.62 -2.53
CA ASP A 98 -4.58 -4.90 -2.45
C ASP A 98 -5.98 -4.71 -1.83
N ALA A 99 -6.08 -3.87 -0.80
CA ALA A 99 -7.38 -3.51 -0.23
C ALA A 99 -8.23 -2.70 -1.22
N LEU A 100 -7.62 -1.78 -1.98
CA LEU A 100 -8.31 -0.98 -2.99
C LEU A 100 -8.81 -1.82 -4.18
N THR A 101 -8.07 -2.87 -4.56
CA THR A 101 -8.47 -3.80 -5.64
C THR A 101 -9.50 -4.83 -5.20
N ASP A 102 -9.82 -4.90 -3.93
CA ASP A 102 -10.91 -5.75 -3.43
C ASP A 102 -12.25 -5.16 -3.87
N PRO A 103 -13.09 -5.91 -4.61
CA PRO A 103 -14.37 -5.40 -5.12
C PRO A 103 -15.30 -4.93 -4.02
N ASP A 104 -15.19 -5.55 -2.84
CA ASP A 104 -16.05 -5.26 -1.70
C ASP A 104 -15.48 -4.21 -0.73
N TYR A 105 -14.35 -3.56 -1.09
CA TYR A 105 -13.70 -2.65 -0.16
C TYR A 105 -14.61 -1.49 0.30
N HIS A 106 -15.47 -0.99 -0.57
CA HIS A 106 -16.45 0.05 -0.23
C HIS A 106 -17.53 -0.41 0.76
N ALA A 107 -17.87 -1.70 0.71
CA ALA A 107 -18.86 -2.29 1.60
C ALA A 107 -18.30 -2.64 2.98
N ARG A 108 -16.97 -2.76 3.10
CA ARG A 108 -16.30 -3.09 4.36
C ARG A 108 -16.34 -1.90 5.32
N LYS A 109 -17.02 -2.10 6.44
CA LYS A 109 -17.02 -1.15 7.55
C LYS A 109 -15.86 -1.46 8.48
N VAL A 110 -14.97 -0.51 8.66
CA VAL A 110 -13.89 -0.57 9.65
C VAL A 110 -14.25 0.39 10.78
N ALA A 111 -14.58 -0.18 11.92
CA ALA A 111 -14.95 0.60 13.11
C ALA A 111 -13.72 1.30 13.72
N ASP A 112 -12.56 0.68 13.64
CA ASP A 112 -11.32 1.17 14.23
C ASP A 112 -10.11 0.79 13.36
N PRO A 113 -9.51 1.74 12.61
CA PRO A 113 -8.33 1.48 11.78
C PRO A 113 -7.07 1.13 12.59
N TYR A 114 -7.04 1.42 13.89
CA TYR A 114 -5.89 1.15 14.77
C TYR A 114 -5.95 -0.20 15.48
N GLN A 115 -6.97 -1.03 15.21
CA GLN A 115 -7.13 -2.31 15.91
C GLN A 115 -5.91 -3.22 15.80
N SER A 116 -5.25 -3.27 14.62
CA SER A 116 -4.03 -4.05 14.40
C SER A 116 -2.86 -3.53 15.22
N LEU A 117 -2.70 -2.22 15.31
CA LEU A 117 -1.66 -1.57 16.12
C LEU A 117 -1.80 -1.94 17.60
N ARG A 118 -3.01 -1.81 18.17
CA ARG A 118 -3.26 -2.18 19.58
C ARG A 118 -3.01 -3.65 19.84
N ARG A 119 -3.39 -4.55 18.92
CA ARG A 119 -3.09 -5.99 19.04
C ARG A 119 -1.59 -6.27 19.04
N ALA A 120 -0.82 -5.50 18.31
CA ALA A 120 0.63 -5.57 18.26
C ALA A 120 1.34 -4.75 19.37
N ARG A 121 0.56 -4.27 20.37
CA ARG A 121 1.05 -3.49 21.52
C ARG A 121 1.70 -2.16 21.16
N TRP A 122 1.27 -1.54 20.08
CA TRP A 122 1.60 -0.16 19.80
C TRP A 122 0.81 0.75 20.73
N ASP A 123 1.41 1.86 21.12
CA ASP A 123 0.67 2.92 21.78
C ASP A 123 -0.24 3.62 20.75
N ALA A 124 -1.54 3.52 20.96
CA ALA A 124 -2.54 4.08 20.03
C ALA A 124 -3.63 4.78 20.85
N ALA A 125 -3.43 6.08 21.03
CA ALA A 125 -4.28 6.93 21.83
C ALA A 125 -5.64 7.23 21.15
N PRO A 126 -6.69 7.53 21.93
CA PRO A 126 -8.03 7.85 21.40
C PRO A 126 -8.06 9.09 20.51
N ASN A 127 -7.14 10.04 20.72
CA ASN A 127 -7.01 11.24 19.89
C ASN A 127 -6.47 10.95 18.47
N GLY A 128 -6.04 9.70 18.21
CA GLY A 128 -5.53 9.27 16.91
C GLY A 128 -4.02 9.38 16.75
N GLN A 129 -3.30 9.73 17.82
CA GLN A 129 -1.85 9.58 17.86
C GLN A 129 -1.48 8.13 18.14
N PHE A 130 -0.39 7.67 17.53
CA PHE A 130 0.15 6.34 17.80
C PHE A 130 1.67 6.31 17.62
N SER A 131 2.30 5.34 18.28
CA SER A 131 3.74 5.08 18.13
C SER A 131 4.04 3.58 18.18
N SER A 132 5.10 3.17 17.48
CA SER A 132 5.62 1.81 17.57
C SER A 132 6.26 1.54 18.94
N PRO A 133 6.35 0.25 19.36
CA PRO A 133 6.98 -0.09 20.65
C PRO A 133 8.42 0.37 20.81
N ASP A 134 9.14 0.55 19.71
CA ASP A 134 10.52 1.05 19.67
C ASP A 134 10.61 2.58 19.45
N GLY A 135 9.44 3.26 19.32
CA GLY A 135 9.36 4.70 19.09
C GLY A 135 9.79 5.16 17.70
N ARG A 136 10.06 4.25 16.76
CA ARG A 136 10.58 4.58 15.42
C ARG A 136 9.53 4.96 14.41
N VAL A 137 8.31 4.56 14.63
CA VAL A 137 7.17 5.02 13.84
C VAL A 137 6.22 5.79 14.72
N THR A 138 5.88 6.97 14.27
CA THR A 138 4.83 7.80 14.87
C THR A 138 3.79 8.13 13.84
N GLY A 139 2.56 8.33 14.29
CA GLY A 139 1.52 8.79 13.42
C GLY A 139 0.45 9.57 14.16
N GLU A 140 -0.24 10.38 13.42
CA GLU A 140 -1.30 11.22 13.93
C GLU A 140 -2.46 11.31 12.95
N ARG A 141 -3.65 11.41 13.50
CA ARG A 141 -4.88 11.67 12.77
C ARG A 141 -5.29 13.12 12.98
N PHE A 142 -5.44 13.82 11.88
CA PHE A 142 -6.01 15.16 11.88
C PHE A 142 -7.50 15.09 11.62
N ASN A 143 -8.26 15.88 12.34
CA ASN A 143 -9.70 16.03 12.10
C ASN A 143 -9.94 17.45 11.58
N PHE A 144 -10.43 17.53 10.36
CA PHE A 144 -10.78 18.80 9.75
C PHE A 144 -12.19 18.73 9.18
N SER A 145 -13.11 19.54 9.70
CA SER A 145 -14.50 19.61 9.22
C SER A 145 -15.22 18.26 9.11
N GLY A 146 -14.99 17.36 10.08
CA GLY A 146 -15.63 16.03 10.11
C GLY A 146 -14.98 14.96 9.21
N SER A 147 -13.90 15.33 8.52
CA SER A 147 -13.10 14.39 7.72
C SER A 147 -11.75 14.14 8.39
N HIS A 148 -11.24 12.92 8.23
CA HIS A 148 -9.97 12.52 8.83
C HIS A 148 -8.88 12.38 7.77
N SER A 149 -7.70 12.89 8.09
CA SER A 149 -6.45 12.63 7.36
C SER A 149 -5.40 12.06 8.32
N TRP A 150 -4.41 11.35 7.78
CA TRP A 150 -3.38 10.71 8.60
C TRP A 150 -2.00 11.04 8.05
N ARG A 151 -1.08 11.30 8.97
CA ARG A 151 0.35 11.38 8.69
C ARG A 151 1.07 10.32 9.51
N ILE A 152 1.92 9.55 8.86
CA ILE A 152 2.74 8.52 9.46
C ILE A 152 4.19 8.79 9.08
N THR A 153 5.09 8.74 10.05
CA THR A 153 6.52 8.98 9.85
C THR A 153 7.31 7.85 10.47
N ALA A 154 8.25 7.29 9.73
CA ALA A 154 9.28 6.41 10.26
C ALA A 154 10.61 7.14 10.33
N THR A 155 11.30 7.01 11.45
CA THR A 155 12.58 7.67 11.71
C THR A 155 13.63 6.66 12.15
N LEU A 156 14.88 6.91 11.82
CA LEU A 156 16.02 6.17 12.38
C LEU A 156 16.47 6.75 13.71
N ASP A 157 16.59 8.04 13.76
CA ASP A 157 16.88 8.87 14.92
C ASP A 157 15.91 10.05 14.93
N GLU A 158 15.90 10.85 16.01
CA GLU A 158 14.87 11.88 16.24
C GLU A 158 14.68 12.86 15.08
N ASP A 159 15.77 13.19 14.36
CA ASP A 159 15.76 14.16 13.27
C ASP A 159 16.01 13.53 11.87
N ASP A 160 15.97 12.21 11.75
CA ASP A 160 16.28 11.51 10.49
C ASP A 160 15.08 10.68 9.99
N PRO A 161 14.12 11.30 9.31
CA PRO A 161 12.98 10.58 8.75
C PRO A 161 13.40 9.72 7.55
N VAL A 162 13.07 8.43 7.61
CA VAL A 162 13.32 7.46 6.53
C VAL A 162 12.25 7.53 5.46
N TRP A 163 11.00 7.68 5.90
CA TRP A 163 9.86 7.84 5.01
C TRP A 163 8.67 8.47 5.73
N HIS A 164 7.79 9.03 4.92
CA HIS A 164 6.48 9.54 5.32
C HIS A 164 5.38 8.86 4.51
N ALA A 165 4.22 8.66 5.13
CA ALA A 165 2.99 8.33 4.45
C ALA A 165 1.90 9.32 4.84
N TRP A 166 1.12 9.73 3.85
CA TRP A 166 -0.01 10.63 4.02
C TRP A 166 -1.27 10.03 3.42
N PHE A 167 -2.38 10.13 4.14
CA PHE A 167 -3.71 9.82 3.64
C PHE A 167 -4.58 11.06 3.81
N SER A 168 -5.11 11.58 2.71
CA SER A 168 -5.93 12.80 2.73
C SER A 168 -7.31 12.54 3.35
N ALA A 169 -8.00 13.60 3.66
CA ALA A 169 -9.40 13.58 4.03
C ALA A 169 -10.23 12.85 2.97
N GLY A 170 -11.18 12.03 3.41
CA GLY A 170 -12.00 11.21 2.51
C GLY A 170 -11.39 9.86 2.12
N THR A 171 -10.13 9.57 2.49
CA THR A 171 -9.58 8.22 2.30
C THR A 171 -10.41 7.19 3.07
N PRO A 172 -10.88 6.12 2.41
CA PRO A 172 -11.66 5.08 3.08
C PRO A 172 -10.91 4.47 4.28
N PRO A 173 -11.53 4.36 5.47
CA PRO A 173 -10.86 3.81 6.66
C PRO A 173 -10.32 2.39 6.48
N VAL A 174 -10.89 1.62 5.56
CA VAL A 174 -10.40 0.25 5.24
C VAL A 174 -9.00 0.27 4.62
N LEU A 175 -8.66 1.29 3.82
CA LEU A 175 -7.34 1.43 3.22
C LEU A 175 -6.30 1.82 4.27
N VAL A 176 -6.67 2.74 5.16
CA VAL A 176 -5.83 3.11 6.31
C VAL A 176 -5.62 1.91 7.22
N ALA A 177 -6.68 1.13 7.51
CA ALA A 177 -6.58 -0.08 8.32
C ALA A 177 -5.67 -1.14 7.68
N ALA A 178 -5.71 -1.31 6.36
CA ALA A 178 -4.81 -2.21 5.64
C ALA A 178 -3.34 -1.79 5.78
N PHE A 179 -3.06 -0.49 5.67
CA PHE A 179 -1.73 0.05 5.92
C PHE A 179 -1.28 -0.21 7.36
N MET A 180 -2.13 0.11 8.36
CA MET A 180 -1.83 -0.11 9.78
C MET A 180 -1.64 -1.59 10.11
N GLN A 181 -2.39 -2.48 9.46
CA GLN A 181 -2.22 -3.93 9.62
C GLN A 181 -0.85 -4.38 9.11
N ALA A 182 -0.45 -3.95 7.91
CA ALA A 182 0.86 -4.26 7.35
C ALA A 182 2.00 -3.64 8.18
N LEU A 183 1.79 -2.42 8.69
CA LEU A 183 2.76 -1.72 9.55
C LEU A 183 3.01 -2.47 10.87
N ALA A 184 1.96 -3.05 11.45
CA ALA A 184 2.01 -3.80 12.72
C ALA A 184 2.41 -5.26 12.56
N ASP A 185 2.58 -5.76 11.34
CA ASP A 185 2.91 -7.15 11.08
C ASP A 185 4.34 -7.46 11.55
N PRO A 186 4.53 -8.39 12.50
CA PRO A 186 5.85 -8.73 13.04
C PRO A 186 6.71 -9.56 12.08
N GLU A 187 6.12 -10.12 11.01
CA GLU A 187 6.85 -10.96 10.07
C GLU A 187 7.97 -10.18 9.37
N PRO A 188 9.22 -10.67 9.38
CA PRO A 188 10.32 -10.01 8.71
C PRO A 188 10.12 -9.99 7.20
N VAL A 189 10.60 -8.94 6.55
CA VAL A 189 10.60 -8.83 5.09
C VAL A 189 11.89 -9.34 4.50
N ARG A 190 11.80 -9.95 3.32
CA ARG A 190 12.95 -10.42 2.56
C ARG A 190 13.49 -9.31 1.67
N ARG A 191 14.82 -9.20 1.62
CA ARG A 191 15.55 -8.32 0.72
C ARG A 191 16.74 -9.06 0.11
N SER A 192 17.07 -8.75 -1.14
CA SER A 192 18.32 -9.20 -1.75
C SER A 192 19.51 -8.47 -1.12
N HIS A 193 20.72 -8.95 -1.37
CA HIS A 193 21.93 -8.28 -0.91
C HIS A 193 22.00 -6.81 -1.39
N GLU A 194 21.69 -6.57 -2.65
CA GLU A 194 21.72 -5.23 -3.25
C GLU A 194 20.74 -4.27 -2.58
N GLN A 195 19.56 -4.76 -2.21
CA GLN A 195 18.53 -3.97 -1.53
C GLN A 195 18.87 -3.62 -0.07
N THR A 196 19.91 -4.23 0.50
CA THR A 196 20.38 -3.97 1.87
C THR A 196 21.58 -3.01 1.95
N ILE A 197 22.10 -2.58 0.80
CA ILE A 197 23.21 -1.64 0.76
C ILE A 197 22.77 -0.30 1.35
N GLY A 198 23.55 0.20 2.33
CA GLY A 198 23.26 1.48 2.99
C GLY A 198 22.28 1.39 4.17
N PHE A 199 21.79 0.21 4.53
CA PHE A 199 20.86 0.08 5.66
C PHE A 199 21.54 0.35 7.02
N PRO A 200 20.85 1.06 7.90
CA PRO A 200 21.32 1.37 9.24
C PRO A 200 21.24 0.13 10.14
N ARG A 201 22.30 -0.66 10.17
CA ARG A 201 22.38 -1.94 10.90
C ARG A 201 22.11 -1.83 12.41
N ARG A 202 22.18 -0.63 12.99
CA ARG A 202 22.02 -0.43 14.44
C ARG A 202 20.56 -0.48 14.90
N ARG A 203 19.60 -0.35 13.99
CA ARG A 203 18.17 -0.20 14.31
C ARG A 203 17.29 -1.32 13.76
N ILE A 204 17.90 -2.24 13.01
CA ILE A 204 17.21 -3.38 12.41
C ILE A 204 17.85 -4.69 12.87
N THR A 205 17.02 -5.72 12.95
CA THR A 205 17.51 -7.10 13.01
C THR A 205 17.61 -7.62 11.60
N LEU A 206 18.82 -8.00 11.20
CA LEU A 206 19.11 -8.54 9.89
C LEU A 206 19.66 -9.95 10.05
N ARG A 207 18.96 -10.95 9.47
CA ARG A 207 19.40 -12.34 9.46
C ARG A 207 19.51 -12.83 8.03
N TRP A 208 20.68 -13.32 7.63
CA TRP A 208 20.90 -13.95 6.34
C TRP A 208 20.41 -15.40 6.37
N GLN A 209 19.72 -15.78 5.32
CA GLN A 209 19.20 -17.14 5.15
C GLN A 209 19.30 -17.55 3.68
N GLU A 210 19.73 -18.78 3.43
CA GLU A 210 19.72 -19.38 2.11
C GLU A 210 18.31 -19.81 1.71
N TRP A 211 17.89 -19.44 0.52
CA TRP A 211 16.63 -19.80 -0.08
C TRP A 211 16.85 -20.46 -1.44
N PRO A 212 16.01 -21.44 -1.84
CA PRO A 212 16.01 -21.92 -3.22
C PRO A 212 15.76 -20.75 -4.17
N ALA A 213 16.64 -20.56 -5.16
CA ALA A 213 16.55 -19.44 -6.11
C ALA A 213 15.20 -19.43 -6.84
N GLU A 214 14.68 -20.61 -7.18
CA GLU A 214 13.37 -20.78 -7.79
C GLU A 214 12.23 -20.23 -6.92
N ARG A 215 12.28 -20.45 -5.60
CA ARG A 215 11.27 -19.95 -4.67
C ARG A 215 11.30 -18.42 -4.55
N VAL A 216 12.49 -17.83 -4.61
CA VAL A 216 12.64 -16.37 -4.61
C VAL A 216 12.10 -15.79 -5.91
N ALA A 217 12.44 -16.38 -7.05
CA ALA A 217 11.98 -15.95 -8.36
C ALA A 217 10.45 -16.08 -8.55
N ARG A 218 9.82 -17.06 -7.91
CA ARG A 218 8.36 -17.29 -8.01
C ARG A 218 7.51 -16.37 -7.14
N ALA A 219 8.08 -15.69 -6.16
CA ALA A 219 7.29 -14.90 -5.21
C ALA A 219 6.46 -13.79 -5.88
N LEU A 220 7.01 -13.05 -6.84
CA LEU A 220 6.28 -12.03 -7.58
C LEU A 220 5.25 -12.64 -8.57
N PRO A 221 5.58 -13.63 -9.41
CA PRO A 221 4.59 -14.35 -10.21
C PRO A 221 3.40 -14.88 -9.40
N GLU A 222 3.65 -15.54 -8.26
CA GLU A 222 2.59 -16.06 -7.38
C GLU A 222 1.67 -14.94 -6.86
N ARG A 223 2.24 -13.79 -6.53
CA ARG A 223 1.46 -12.61 -6.14
C ARG A 223 0.58 -12.10 -7.29
N ILE A 224 1.13 -12.03 -8.50
CA ILE A 224 0.40 -11.62 -9.72
C ILE A 224 -0.76 -12.59 -9.97
N GLU A 225 -0.51 -13.89 -9.94
CA GLU A 225 -1.52 -14.95 -10.12
C GLU A 225 -2.64 -14.84 -9.06
N HIS A 226 -2.29 -14.58 -7.82
CA HIS A 226 -3.26 -14.38 -6.73
C HIS A 226 -4.21 -13.21 -7.00
N LEU A 227 -3.68 -12.06 -7.42
CA LEU A 227 -4.50 -10.89 -7.76
C LEU A 227 -5.34 -11.12 -9.02
N ALA A 228 -4.79 -11.81 -10.03
CA ALA A 228 -5.53 -12.17 -11.22
C ALA A 228 -6.71 -13.10 -10.90
N ALA A 229 -6.50 -14.10 -10.04
CA ALA A 229 -7.56 -15.00 -9.59
C ALA A 229 -8.66 -14.26 -8.84
N ARG A 230 -8.32 -13.29 -7.97
CA ARG A 230 -9.30 -12.44 -7.28
C ARG A 230 -10.13 -11.63 -8.26
N ARG A 231 -9.50 -11.04 -9.28
CA ARG A 231 -10.19 -10.27 -10.32
C ARG A 231 -11.19 -11.12 -11.09
N LEU A 232 -10.82 -12.34 -11.47
CA LEU A 232 -11.68 -13.25 -12.23
C LEU A 232 -12.89 -13.73 -11.42
N ASN A 233 -12.74 -13.86 -10.11
CA ASN A 233 -13.82 -14.28 -9.21
C ASN A 233 -14.77 -13.11 -8.85
N THR A 234 -14.50 -11.89 -9.29
CA THR A 234 -15.37 -10.74 -9.08
C THR A 234 -16.52 -10.77 -10.09
N PRO A 235 -17.79 -10.84 -9.67
CA PRO A 235 -18.90 -10.78 -10.59
C PRO A 235 -18.87 -9.46 -11.37
N PRO A 236 -19.22 -9.48 -12.68
CA PRO A 236 -19.28 -8.27 -13.47
C PRO A 236 -20.27 -7.26 -12.83
N PRO A 237 -19.98 -5.96 -12.89
CA PRO A 237 -20.86 -4.95 -12.36
C PRO A 237 -22.24 -5.10 -12.99
N THR A 238 -23.28 -5.24 -12.16
CA THR A 238 -24.66 -5.28 -12.61
C THR A 238 -24.96 -3.95 -13.31
N LEU A 239 -25.21 -4.01 -14.60
CA LEU A 239 -25.67 -2.83 -15.35
C LEU A 239 -26.96 -2.32 -14.71
N PRO A 240 -27.12 -1.01 -14.48
CA PRO A 240 -28.36 -0.45 -13.97
C PRO A 240 -29.50 -0.85 -14.91
N THR A 241 -30.55 -1.47 -14.38
CA THR A 241 -31.76 -1.75 -15.13
C THR A 241 -32.30 -0.43 -15.68
N PRO A 242 -32.49 -0.31 -17.01
CA PRO A 242 -33.05 0.93 -17.56
C PRO A 242 -34.42 1.23 -16.91
N PRO A 243 -34.72 2.49 -16.63
CA PRO A 243 -35.98 2.87 -16.04
C PRO A 243 -37.15 2.38 -16.92
N PRO A 244 -38.25 1.91 -16.33
CA PRO A 244 -39.43 1.47 -17.11
C PRO A 244 -39.92 2.59 -18.03
N ALA A 245 -40.12 2.25 -19.27
CA ALA A 245 -40.61 3.21 -20.26
C ALA A 245 -41.91 3.87 -19.76
N PRO A 246 -42.09 5.19 -19.96
CA PRO A 246 -43.29 5.88 -19.53
C PRO A 246 -44.54 5.27 -20.21
N ARG A 247 -45.53 4.83 -19.40
CA ARG A 247 -46.82 4.36 -19.92
C ARG A 247 -47.47 5.50 -20.69
N ARG A 248 -47.63 5.30 -21.99
CA ARG A 248 -48.48 6.19 -22.79
C ARG A 248 -49.92 6.00 -22.30
N THR A 249 -50.43 6.95 -21.59
CA THR A 249 -51.89 7.09 -21.36
C THR A 249 -52.55 7.51 -22.68
N ARG A 250 -53.51 6.73 -23.14
CA ARG A 250 -54.41 7.09 -24.22
C ARG A 250 -55.51 8.01 -23.68
#